data_d5a37513326045be540fa647afe62d71
#
_entry.id   d5a37513326045be540fa647afe62d71
#
_cell.length_a   1.000
_cell.length_b   1.000
_cell.length_c   1.000
_cell.angle_alpha   90.00
_cell.angle_beta   90.00
_cell.angle_gamma   90.00
#
_symmetry.space_group_name_H-M   'P 1'
#
loop_
_entity.id
_entity.type
_entity.pdbx_description
1 polymer ?
#
loop_
_entity_poly.entity_id
_entity_poly.type
_entity_poly.pdbx_seq_one_letter_code
_entity_poly.pdbx_strand_id
1 'polypeptide(L)'
;MQLNRDMTQPSVEQAEQKSPSVGGAILLAALALQGVTGAAHAEAPPDQGSIAVKYLDYRDWQPGLDRITVHSPAVGVLVPIAGAWSLEASMVSDSISGATPRYHTAISGASVMHDHRNAEDVSLTRYFSQGTASIGVAHSGEDDYQSRSVSLGGTLSTESKNTTANFGIAVDNDTVNPRNHITNDAKKHGLHWLLGVTQIVTQNDIVQLDLTHTMEQGYLSDPYKILDNRPDERSENTVAVRWNHHFDGTNGTTRFGYRYYADTYEIKSHTFSLEYVQPLPGGWTVTPAVRLYSQSA
;
A
#
# COMPACT_ATOMS: atom_id res chain seq x y z
N MET A 1 36.56 2.55 44.21
CA MET A 1 36.78 1.70 43.03
C MET A 1 35.41 1.58 42.33
N GLN A 2 35.11 2.52 41.44
CA GLN A 2 33.83 2.60 40.69
C GLN A 2 34.00 1.91 39.36
N LEU A 3 33.18 0.87 39.12
CA LEU A 3 33.10 0.19 37.84
C LEU A 3 31.96 0.84 37.00
N ASN A 4 32.40 1.63 36.05
CA ASN A 4 31.58 2.16 34.98
C ASN A 4 31.23 1.01 34.03
N ARG A 5 29.96 0.66 33.87
CA ARG A 5 29.47 -0.23 32.83
C ARG A 5 28.67 0.60 31.83
N ASP A 6 29.35 1.03 30.80
CA ASP A 6 28.74 1.45 29.55
C ASP A 6 28.00 0.25 28.91
N MET A 7 26.69 0.27 28.96
CA MET A 7 25.86 -0.58 28.11
C MET A 7 25.27 0.28 27.00
N THR A 8 25.97 0.34 25.89
CA THR A 8 25.43 0.78 24.61
C THR A 8 24.36 -0.20 24.17
N GLN A 9 23.10 0.18 24.34
CA GLN A 9 21.97 -0.49 23.69
C GLN A 9 21.91 -0.04 22.22
N PRO A 10 21.69 -0.94 21.25
CA PRO A 10 21.43 -0.53 19.88
C PRO A 10 20.08 0.14 19.79
N SER A 11 20.06 1.37 19.30
CA SER A 11 18.84 2.10 18.93
C SER A 11 18.12 1.36 17.80
N VAL A 12 17.01 0.74 18.13
CA VAL A 12 16.04 0.26 17.11
C VAL A 12 15.26 1.48 16.64
N GLU A 13 15.72 2.08 15.56
CA GLU A 13 15.07 3.16 14.86
C GLU A 13 13.82 2.57 14.16
N GLN A 14 12.65 2.78 14.77
CA GLN A 14 11.38 2.39 14.18
C GLN A 14 11.06 3.36 13.05
N ALA A 15 11.08 2.85 11.81
CA ALA A 15 10.62 3.55 10.64
C ALA A 15 9.15 4.00 10.84
N GLU A 16 8.94 5.30 10.81
CA GLU A 16 7.64 5.96 10.80
C GLU A 16 6.89 5.52 9.53
N GLN A 17 5.92 4.62 9.68
CA GLN A 17 5.07 4.17 8.59
C GLN A 17 4.05 5.28 8.34
N LYS A 18 4.39 6.22 7.45
CA LYS A 18 3.42 7.19 6.90
C LYS A 18 2.28 6.42 6.24
N SER A 19 1.06 6.73 6.61
CA SER A 19 -0.11 6.28 5.86
C SER A 19 0.02 6.73 4.41
N PRO A 20 -0.07 5.83 3.42
CA PRO A 20 -0.03 6.25 2.02
C PRO A 20 -1.24 7.16 1.74
N SER A 21 -1.05 8.19 0.90
CA SER A 21 -2.17 8.96 0.37
C SER A 21 -3.18 8.02 -0.28
N VAL A 22 -4.47 8.36 -0.25
CA VAL A 22 -5.54 7.47 -0.76
C VAL A 22 -5.33 7.11 -2.22
N GLY A 23 -4.80 8.02 -3.04
CA GLY A 23 -4.42 7.73 -4.43
C GLY A 23 -3.32 6.68 -4.53
N GLY A 24 -2.29 6.76 -3.68
CA GLY A 24 -1.24 5.72 -3.57
C GLY A 24 -1.78 4.40 -3.01
N ALA A 25 -2.77 4.46 -2.10
CA ALA A 25 -3.41 3.28 -1.55
C ALA A 25 -4.28 2.55 -2.59
N ILE A 26 -4.95 3.25 -3.50
CA ILE A 26 -5.74 2.65 -4.59
C ILE A 26 -4.82 1.95 -5.59
N LEU A 27 -3.72 2.57 -6.00
CA LEU A 27 -2.72 1.92 -6.85
C LEU A 27 -2.05 0.73 -6.15
N LEU A 28 -1.77 0.83 -4.83
CA LEU A 28 -1.24 -0.26 -4.03
C LEU A 28 -2.30 -1.33 -3.73
N ALA A 29 -3.57 -0.98 -3.53
CA ALA A 29 -4.66 -1.93 -3.33
C ALA A 29 -4.95 -2.74 -4.60
N ALA A 30 -4.90 -2.13 -5.78
CA ALA A 30 -4.97 -2.85 -7.06
C ALA A 30 -3.80 -3.85 -7.22
N LEU A 31 -2.61 -3.55 -6.67
CA LEU A 31 -1.46 -4.46 -6.62
C LEU A 31 -1.53 -5.48 -5.46
N ALA A 32 -2.22 -5.16 -4.35
CA ALA A 32 -2.32 -6.03 -3.17
C ALA A 32 -3.48 -7.03 -3.24
N LEU A 33 -4.50 -6.78 -4.06
CA LEU A 33 -5.63 -7.70 -4.28
C LEU A 33 -5.25 -8.96 -5.09
N GLN A 34 -4.05 -9.03 -5.64
CA GLN A 34 -3.51 -10.25 -6.28
C GLN A 34 -3.26 -11.43 -5.30
N GLY A 35 -3.62 -11.30 -4.03
CA GLY A 35 -3.59 -12.38 -3.04
C GLY A 35 -4.78 -13.34 -3.09
N VAL A 36 -5.80 -13.09 -3.90
CA VAL A 36 -6.86 -14.06 -4.19
C VAL A 36 -6.37 -14.90 -5.38
N THR A 37 -6.00 -16.15 -5.11
CA THR A 37 -5.58 -17.13 -6.10
C THR A 37 -6.71 -17.49 -7.08
N GLY A 38 -7.11 -16.54 -7.89
CA GLY A 38 -7.79 -16.79 -9.15
C GLY A 38 -6.73 -17.01 -10.21
N ALA A 39 -6.82 -18.07 -11.00
CA ALA A 39 -5.96 -18.30 -12.15
C ALA A 39 -5.83 -16.99 -12.95
N ALA A 40 -4.61 -16.70 -13.42
CA ALA A 40 -4.26 -15.48 -14.16
C ALA A 40 -5.04 -15.37 -15.50
N HIS A 41 -6.31 -15.03 -15.42
CA HIS A 41 -7.14 -14.59 -16.55
C HIS A 41 -7.25 -13.06 -16.51
N ALA A 42 -6.11 -12.36 -16.60
CA ALA A 42 -6.05 -10.91 -16.48
C ALA A 42 -6.84 -10.14 -17.56
N GLU A 43 -7.35 -10.82 -18.56
CA GLU A 43 -8.03 -10.23 -19.72
C GLU A 43 -9.45 -10.76 -19.96
N ALA A 44 -9.92 -11.67 -19.11
CA ALA A 44 -11.32 -12.12 -19.13
C ALA A 44 -12.06 -11.56 -17.91
N PRO A 45 -13.33 -11.16 -18.07
CA PRO A 45 -14.14 -10.76 -16.93
C PRO A 45 -14.27 -11.95 -15.97
N PRO A 46 -14.43 -11.70 -14.66
CA PRO A 46 -14.72 -12.77 -13.71
C PRO A 46 -15.96 -13.56 -14.08
N ASP A 47 -15.90 -14.88 -13.97
CA ASP A 47 -17.05 -15.75 -14.28
C ASP A 47 -18.16 -15.63 -13.23
N GLN A 48 -17.81 -15.26 -12.00
CA GLN A 48 -18.72 -15.19 -10.86
C GLN A 48 -18.50 -13.92 -10.04
N GLY A 49 -19.56 -13.41 -9.48
CA GLY A 49 -19.49 -12.38 -8.44
C GLY A 49 -18.91 -12.93 -7.14
N SER A 50 -18.24 -12.10 -6.39
CA SER A 50 -17.69 -12.47 -5.08
C SER A 50 -17.94 -11.38 -4.05
N ILE A 51 -18.09 -11.80 -2.79
CA ILE A 51 -18.11 -10.92 -1.62
C ILE A 51 -17.00 -11.38 -0.69
N ALA A 52 -16.13 -10.45 -0.32
CA ALA A 52 -15.05 -10.70 0.63
C ALA A 52 -15.27 -9.86 1.88
N VAL A 53 -15.14 -10.48 3.05
CA VAL A 53 -15.16 -9.80 4.34
C VAL A 53 -13.82 -10.04 5.03
N LYS A 54 -13.21 -8.99 5.53
CA LYS A 54 -11.95 -9.03 6.29
C LYS A 54 -12.13 -8.30 7.60
N TYR A 55 -11.44 -8.73 8.62
CA TYR A 55 -11.37 -8.04 9.91
C TYR A 55 -9.94 -8.09 10.41
N LEU A 56 -9.39 -6.91 10.75
CA LEU A 56 -8.11 -6.78 11.42
C LEU A 56 -8.34 -6.36 12.87
N ASP A 57 -7.80 -7.11 13.82
CA ASP A 57 -7.62 -6.72 15.22
C ASP A 57 -6.10 -6.68 15.46
N TYR A 58 -5.57 -5.48 15.60
CA TYR A 58 -4.14 -5.28 15.86
C TYR A 58 -3.97 -4.60 17.21
N ARG A 59 -3.08 -5.17 18.04
CA ARG A 59 -2.75 -4.64 19.36
C ARG A 59 -1.24 -4.60 19.52
N ASP A 60 -0.75 -3.41 19.84
CA ASP A 60 0.63 -3.19 20.23
C ASP A 60 0.67 -2.81 21.71
N TRP A 61 1.52 -3.50 22.46
CA TRP A 61 1.61 -3.32 23.92
C TRP A 61 3.05 -3.45 24.40
N GLN A 62 3.31 -2.84 25.56
CA GLN A 62 4.54 -3.01 26.33
C GLN A 62 4.16 -3.38 27.77
N PRO A 63 5.05 -3.99 28.58
CA PRO A 63 4.73 -4.29 29.97
C PRO A 63 4.21 -3.07 30.72
N GLY A 64 2.93 -3.14 31.16
CA GLY A 64 2.26 -2.06 31.87
C GLY A 64 1.73 -0.90 31.03
N LEU A 65 1.72 -1.01 29.69
CA LEU A 65 1.22 0.05 28.81
C LEU A 65 0.61 -0.55 27.53
N ASP A 66 -0.69 -0.30 27.32
CA ASP A 66 -1.34 -0.49 26.02
C ASP A 66 -0.94 0.66 25.09
N ARG A 67 -0.35 0.36 23.93
CA ARG A 67 0.19 1.37 23.01
C ARG A 67 -0.84 1.73 21.95
N ILE A 68 -1.16 0.81 21.08
CA ILE A 68 -2.05 1.05 19.94
C ILE A 68 -3.00 -0.13 19.79
N THR A 69 -4.26 0.16 19.60
CA THR A 69 -5.28 -0.82 19.21
C THR A 69 -5.92 -0.35 17.92
N VAL A 70 -5.99 -1.24 16.91
CA VAL A 70 -6.63 -0.97 15.63
C VAL A 70 -7.68 -2.05 15.38
N HIS A 71 -8.89 -1.61 15.05
CA HIS A 71 -9.97 -2.46 14.55
C HIS A 71 -10.32 -2.00 13.13
N SER A 72 -10.23 -2.91 12.16
CA SER A 72 -10.45 -2.58 10.74
C SER A 72 -11.30 -3.65 10.07
N PRO A 73 -12.64 -3.56 10.17
CA PRO A 73 -13.54 -4.31 9.30
C PRO A 73 -13.47 -3.78 7.87
N ALA A 74 -13.50 -4.69 6.90
CA ALA A 74 -13.55 -4.37 5.49
C ALA A 74 -14.49 -5.31 4.75
N VAL A 75 -15.19 -4.79 3.76
CA VAL A 75 -16.01 -5.56 2.84
C VAL A 75 -15.65 -5.18 1.41
N GLY A 76 -15.57 -6.16 0.53
CA GLY A 76 -15.37 -5.98 -0.90
C GLY A 76 -16.37 -6.79 -1.70
N VAL A 77 -16.82 -6.25 -2.81
CA VAL A 77 -17.78 -6.86 -3.73
C VAL A 77 -17.23 -6.75 -5.14
N LEU A 78 -17.25 -7.86 -5.88
CA LEU A 78 -16.93 -7.92 -7.30
C LEU A 78 -18.17 -8.47 -8.04
N VAL A 79 -18.61 -7.77 -9.07
CA VAL A 79 -19.76 -8.16 -9.89
C VAL A 79 -19.38 -8.16 -11.36
N PRO A 80 -19.38 -9.32 -12.06
CA PRO A 80 -19.26 -9.35 -13.51
C PRO A 80 -20.53 -8.82 -14.18
N ILE A 81 -20.37 -8.03 -15.23
CA ILE A 81 -21.49 -7.37 -15.94
C ILE A 81 -21.37 -7.65 -17.43
N ALA A 82 -22.45 -8.19 -18.02
CA ALA A 82 -22.62 -8.38 -19.47
C ALA A 82 -21.43 -9.09 -20.18
N GLY A 83 -20.71 -9.97 -19.48
CA GLY A 83 -19.63 -10.80 -20.04
C GLY A 83 -18.40 -10.04 -20.54
N ALA A 84 -18.31 -8.73 -20.28
CA ALA A 84 -17.19 -7.91 -20.74
C ALA A 84 -16.78 -6.82 -19.76
N TRP A 85 -17.45 -6.69 -18.63
CA TRP A 85 -17.18 -5.70 -17.60
C TRP A 85 -17.16 -6.32 -16.21
N SER A 86 -16.49 -5.70 -15.28
CA SER A 86 -16.68 -5.94 -13.84
C SER A 86 -16.81 -4.63 -13.08
N LEU A 87 -17.66 -4.65 -12.06
CA LEU A 87 -17.77 -3.60 -11.06
C LEU A 87 -17.16 -4.13 -9.77
N GLU A 88 -16.21 -3.40 -9.24
CA GLU A 88 -15.64 -3.64 -7.90
C GLU A 88 -16.04 -2.48 -7.00
N ALA A 89 -16.40 -2.80 -5.76
CA ALA A 89 -16.61 -1.83 -4.71
C ALA A 89 -16.02 -2.34 -3.41
N SER A 90 -15.38 -1.48 -2.64
CA SER A 90 -14.91 -1.82 -1.31
C SER A 90 -15.22 -0.72 -0.29
N MET A 91 -15.31 -1.13 0.97
CA MET A 91 -15.43 -0.24 2.11
C MET A 91 -14.57 -0.76 3.26
N VAL A 92 -13.83 0.14 3.88
CA VAL A 92 -13.01 -0.12 5.06
C VAL A 92 -13.36 0.91 6.13
N SER A 93 -13.52 0.45 7.36
CA SER A 93 -13.74 1.32 8.51
C SER A 93 -12.64 1.06 9.54
N ASP A 94 -11.72 2.00 9.72
CA ASP A 94 -10.60 1.87 10.65
C ASP A 94 -10.90 2.65 11.92
N SER A 95 -10.74 2.01 13.08
CA SER A 95 -10.75 2.66 14.37
C SER A 95 -9.38 2.46 15.02
N ILE A 96 -8.70 3.56 15.31
CA ILE A 96 -7.37 3.57 15.92
C ILE A 96 -7.48 4.24 17.27
N SER A 97 -7.05 3.56 18.32
CA SER A 97 -6.92 4.13 19.66
C SER A 97 -5.56 3.80 20.25
N GLY A 98 -4.95 4.73 20.95
CA GLY A 98 -3.69 4.48 21.61
C GLY A 98 -2.90 5.73 21.92
N ALA A 99 -1.67 5.52 22.36
CA ALA A 99 -0.70 6.57 22.62
C ALA A 99 0.68 6.11 22.17
N THR A 100 1.45 7.03 21.62
CA THR A 100 2.87 6.80 21.30
C THR A 100 3.69 6.59 22.59
N PRO A 101 4.82 5.86 22.54
CA PRO A 101 5.66 5.63 23.71
C PRO A 101 6.08 6.94 24.38
N ARG A 102 6.10 6.97 25.71
CA ARG A 102 6.45 8.14 26.52
C ARG A 102 7.82 8.76 26.19
N TYR A 103 8.73 8.00 25.62
CA TYR A 103 10.08 8.45 25.30
C TYR A 103 10.19 9.33 24.04
N HIS A 104 9.13 9.41 23.23
CA HIS A 104 9.08 10.26 22.02
C HIS A 104 8.20 11.51 22.21
N THR A 105 7.57 11.67 23.36
CA THR A 105 6.54 12.69 23.58
C THR A 105 7.05 14.11 23.74
N ALA A 106 8.30 14.32 24.13
CA ALA A 106 8.85 15.66 24.35
C ALA A 106 9.06 16.45 23.05
N ILE A 107 9.25 15.77 21.92
CA ILE A 107 9.52 16.37 20.61
C ILE A 107 8.44 16.04 19.59
N SER A 108 7.83 14.86 19.65
CA SER A 108 6.87 14.38 18.65
C SER A 108 5.40 14.75 18.94
N GLY A 109 5.10 15.33 20.11
CA GLY A 109 3.74 15.74 20.49
C GLY A 109 2.73 14.59 20.55
N ALA A 110 3.20 13.36 20.79
CA ALA A 110 2.34 12.19 20.85
C ALA A 110 1.36 12.28 22.00
N SER A 111 0.13 12.54 21.69
CA SER A 111 -1.04 12.53 22.58
C SER A 111 -1.80 11.22 22.43
N VAL A 112 -2.67 10.94 23.39
CA VAL A 112 -3.69 9.88 23.24
C VAL A 112 -4.45 10.15 21.94
N MET A 113 -4.35 9.23 21.01
CA MET A 113 -4.97 9.33 19.69
C MET A 113 -6.21 8.44 19.65
N HIS A 114 -7.34 9.04 19.27
CA HIS A 114 -8.53 8.32 18.86
C HIS A 114 -8.89 8.86 17.49
N ASP A 115 -8.83 8.01 16.51
CA ASP A 115 -9.17 8.37 15.14
C ASP A 115 -10.07 7.32 14.52
N HIS A 116 -10.95 7.76 13.66
CA HIS A 116 -11.87 6.90 12.94
C HIS A 116 -11.89 7.30 11.48
N ARG A 117 -11.55 6.35 10.61
CA ARG A 117 -11.53 6.53 9.16
C ARG A 117 -12.56 5.64 8.49
N ASN A 118 -13.32 6.20 7.56
CA ASN A 118 -14.09 5.44 6.59
C ASN A 118 -13.52 5.69 5.19
N ALA A 119 -13.21 4.62 4.48
CA ALA A 119 -12.72 4.67 3.12
C ALA A 119 -13.57 3.79 2.21
N GLU A 120 -13.91 4.31 1.05
CA GLU A 120 -14.79 3.68 0.08
C GLU A 120 -14.18 3.85 -1.31
N ASP A 121 -14.25 2.81 -2.13
CA ASP A 121 -13.87 2.87 -3.52
C ASP A 121 -14.84 2.09 -4.41
N VAL A 122 -14.97 2.56 -5.64
CA VAL A 122 -15.71 1.89 -6.71
C VAL A 122 -14.91 1.98 -7.99
N SER A 123 -14.74 0.86 -8.67
CA SER A 123 -14.10 0.80 -9.98
C SER A 123 -14.89 -0.01 -10.99
N LEU A 124 -14.89 0.45 -12.24
CA LEU A 124 -15.48 -0.22 -13.39
C LEU A 124 -14.37 -0.60 -14.36
N THR A 125 -14.28 -1.88 -14.69
CA THR A 125 -13.28 -2.41 -15.63
C THR A 125 -13.94 -2.97 -16.87
N ARG A 126 -13.47 -2.58 -18.05
CA ARG A 126 -13.77 -3.16 -19.35
C ARG A 126 -12.68 -4.15 -19.72
N TYR A 127 -13.09 -5.34 -20.17
CA TYR A 127 -12.20 -6.40 -20.66
C TYR A 127 -12.23 -6.46 -22.18
N PHE A 128 -11.05 -6.54 -22.78
CA PHE A 128 -10.80 -6.67 -24.20
C PHE A 128 -10.00 -7.95 -24.46
N SER A 129 -9.86 -8.37 -25.70
CA SER A 129 -9.07 -9.58 -26.06
C SER A 129 -7.58 -9.51 -25.66
N GLN A 130 -7.01 -8.31 -25.60
CA GLN A 130 -5.59 -8.09 -25.33
C GLN A 130 -5.35 -7.08 -24.20
N GLY A 131 -6.29 -6.91 -23.30
CA GLY A 131 -6.09 -6.02 -22.17
C GLY A 131 -7.36 -5.55 -21.49
N THR A 132 -7.20 -4.60 -20.58
CA THR A 132 -8.28 -4.02 -19.79
C THR A 132 -8.18 -2.49 -19.76
N ALA A 133 -9.29 -1.83 -19.55
CA ALA A 133 -9.35 -0.41 -19.18
C ALA A 133 -10.26 -0.24 -17.98
N SER A 134 -9.84 0.53 -16.99
CA SER A 134 -10.59 0.78 -15.76
C SER A 134 -10.69 2.26 -15.43
N ILE A 135 -11.79 2.62 -14.81
CA ILE A 135 -12.01 3.91 -14.17
C ILE A 135 -12.45 3.67 -12.73
N GLY A 136 -11.90 4.43 -11.80
CA GLY A 136 -12.21 4.32 -10.38
C GLY A 136 -12.45 5.67 -9.73
N VAL A 137 -13.24 5.67 -8.67
CA VAL A 137 -13.43 6.79 -7.76
C VAL A 137 -13.28 6.30 -6.34
N ALA A 138 -12.67 7.10 -5.47
CA ALA A 138 -12.59 6.76 -4.06
C ALA A 138 -12.77 8.00 -3.17
N HIS A 139 -13.20 7.74 -1.95
CA HIS A 139 -13.33 8.71 -0.88
C HIS A 139 -12.79 8.12 0.41
N SER A 140 -12.09 8.94 1.19
CA SER A 140 -11.69 8.62 2.56
C SER A 140 -11.95 9.82 3.45
N GLY A 141 -12.59 9.59 4.60
CA GLY A 141 -12.88 10.63 5.58
C GLY A 141 -12.41 10.21 6.96
N GLU A 142 -11.67 11.09 7.61
CA GLU A 142 -11.29 11.10 9.01
C GLU A 142 -11.87 12.36 9.66
N ASP A 143 -11.75 12.51 10.96
CA ASP A 143 -12.26 13.69 11.65
C ASP A 143 -11.59 14.99 11.23
N ASP A 144 -10.33 14.91 10.78
CA ASP A 144 -9.47 16.05 10.46
C ASP A 144 -8.88 15.99 9.05
N TYR A 145 -9.21 14.94 8.26
CA TYR A 145 -8.72 14.74 6.91
C TYR A 145 -9.79 14.15 6.00
N GLN A 146 -9.94 14.72 4.82
CA GLN A 146 -10.81 14.16 3.77
C GLN A 146 -10.04 14.07 2.47
N SER A 147 -10.17 12.96 1.77
CA SER A 147 -9.60 12.73 0.45
C SER A 147 -10.64 12.26 -0.55
N ARG A 148 -10.52 12.72 -1.79
CA ARG A 148 -11.33 12.27 -2.93
C ARG A 148 -10.41 12.04 -4.11
N SER A 149 -10.53 10.90 -4.76
CA SER A 149 -9.70 10.58 -5.91
C SER A 149 -10.48 10.02 -7.09
N VAL A 150 -9.89 10.22 -8.26
CA VAL A 150 -10.32 9.59 -9.51
C VAL A 150 -9.11 8.92 -10.15
N SER A 151 -9.31 7.71 -10.67
CA SER A 151 -8.24 6.94 -11.30
C SER A 151 -8.65 6.39 -12.66
N LEU A 152 -7.67 6.25 -13.54
CA LEU A 152 -7.75 5.54 -14.80
C LEU A 152 -6.61 4.51 -14.83
N GLY A 153 -6.87 3.32 -15.33
CA GLY A 153 -5.86 2.28 -15.42
C GLY A 153 -6.15 1.30 -16.53
N GLY A 154 -5.21 0.40 -16.76
CA GLY A 154 -5.40 -0.65 -17.73
C GLY A 154 -4.17 -1.52 -17.93
N THR A 155 -4.37 -2.56 -18.72
CA THR A 155 -3.35 -3.51 -19.14
C THR A 155 -3.38 -3.71 -20.65
N LEU A 156 -2.23 -4.02 -21.22
CA LEU A 156 -2.09 -4.42 -22.64
C LEU A 156 -1.17 -5.62 -22.69
N SER A 157 -1.63 -6.72 -23.29
CA SER A 157 -0.87 -7.93 -23.44
C SER A 157 -0.57 -8.21 -24.92
N THR A 158 0.56 -8.84 -25.16
CA THR A 158 0.88 -9.40 -26.50
C THR A 158 -0.08 -10.54 -26.84
N GLU A 159 -0.18 -10.92 -28.13
CA GLU A 159 -0.98 -12.07 -28.58
C GLU A 159 -0.57 -13.37 -27.87
N SER A 160 0.73 -13.55 -27.63
CA SER A 160 1.27 -14.71 -26.89
C SER A 160 0.97 -14.66 -25.38
N LYS A 161 0.51 -13.51 -24.86
CA LYS A 161 0.28 -13.23 -23.43
C LYS A 161 1.51 -13.38 -22.55
N ASN A 162 2.70 -13.46 -23.17
CA ASN A 162 3.96 -13.56 -22.43
C ASN A 162 4.42 -12.20 -21.89
N THR A 163 3.98 -11.11 -22.50
CA THR A 163 4.32 -9.75 -22.07
C THR A 163 3.04 -8.96 -21.82
N THR A 164 2.91 -8.39 -20.61
CA THR A 164 1.80 -7.53 -20.26
C THR A 164 2.36 -6.20 -19.75
N ALA A 165 1.98 -5.11 -20.39
CA ALA A 165 2.18 -3.76 -19.89
C ALA A 165 0.99 -3.36 -19.01
N ASN A 166 1.23 -2.67 -17.90
CA ASN A 166 0.23 -2.08 -17.02
C ASN A 166 0.50 -0.58 -16.86
N PHE A 167 -0.57 0.19 -16.79
CA PHE A 167 -0.49 1.63 -16.59
C PHE A 167 -1.63 2.12 -15.70
N GLY A 168 -1.36 3.18 -14.97
CA GLY A 168 -2.34 3.83 -14.12
C GLY A 168 -2.00 5.30 -13.94
N ILE A 169 -3.05 6.12 -13.81
CA ILE A 169 -2.98 7.51 -13.39
C ILE A 169 -4.10 7.77 -12.39
N ALA A 170 -3.81 8.53 -11.33
CA ALA A 170 -4.81 8.96 -10.36
C ALA A 170 -4.55 10.40 -9.95
N VAL A 171 -5.62 11.11 -9.67
CA VAL A 171 -5.59 12.45 -9.07
C VAL A 171 -6.39 12.44 -7.78
N ASP A 172 -5.89 13.09 -6.76
CA ASP A 172 -6.61 13.29 -5.51
C ASP A 172 -6.67 14.76 -5.10
N ASN A 173 -7.72 15.07 -4.36
CA ASN A 173 -7.96 16.36 -3.76
C ASN A 173 -8.30 16.14 -2.29
N ASP A 174 -7.43 16.67 -1.45
CA ASP A 174 -7.50 16.47 -0.01
C ASP A 174 -7.80 17.77 0.72
N THR A 175 -8.45 17.65 1.86
CA THR A 175 -8.72 18.75 2.78
C THR A 175 -8.23 18.36 4.17
N VAL A 176 -7.40 19.21 4.77
CA VAL A 176 -6.82 19.02 6.09
C VAL A 176 -7.44 20.04 7.05
N ASN A 177 -8.11 19.54 8.09
CA ASN A 177 -8.83 20.31 9.11
C ASN A 177 -8.49 19.80 10.52
N PRO A 178 -7.26 20.04 11.01
CA PRO A 178 -6.81 19.46 12.27
C PRO A 178 -7.59 20.02 13.47
N ARG A 179 -7.83 19.18 14.47
CA ARG A 179 -8.57 19.52 15.69
C ARG A 179 -7.93 20.66 16.51
N ASN A 180 -6.63 20.90 16.36
CA ASN A 180 -5.92 22.00 17.01
C ASN A 180 -6.09 23.36 16.29
N HIS A 181 -6.80 23.39 15.14
CA HIS A 181 -7.09 24.57 14.34
C HIS A 181 -5.86 25.39 13.92
N ILE A 182 -4.68 24.77 13.82
CA ILE A 182 -3.47 25.44 13.34
C ILE A 182 -3.60 25.81 11.86
N THR A 183 -4.45 25.11 11.13
CA THR A 183 -4.92 25.43 9.80
C THR A 183 -6.40 25.07 9.69
N ASN A 184 -7.12 25.65 8.72
CA ASN A 184 -8.51 25.32 8.44
C ASN A 184 -8.68 25.17 6.92
N ASP A 185 -9.32 24.10 6.50
CA ASP A 185 -9.59 23.79 5.08
C ASP A 185 -8.35 23.87 4.18
N ALA A 186 -7.18 23.53 4.75
CA ALA A 186 -5.96 23.49 3.96
C ALA A 186 -6.06 22.43 2.86
N LYS A 187 -5.56 22.74 1.68
CA LYS A 187 -5.69 21.90 0.50
C LYS A 187 -4.39 21.19 0.18
N LYS A 188 -4.53 19.93 -0.25
CA LYS A 188 -3.46 19.15 -0.84
C LYS A 188 -3.98 18.50 -2.11
N HIS A 189 -3.17 18.44 -3.14
CA HIS A 189 -3.47 17.83 -4.43
C HIS A 189 -2.39 16.79 -4.73
N GLY A 190 -2.78 15.64 -5.22
CA GLY A 190 -1.89 14.58 -5.65
C GLY A 190 -2.10 14.21 -7.13
N LEU A 191 -1.00 13.90 -7.80
CA LEU A 191 -0.98 13.25 -9.10
C LEU A 191 -0.06 12.03 -9.01
N HIS A 192 -0.60 10.88 -9.34
CA HIS A 192 0.08 9.59 -9.26
C HIS A 192 0.06 8.93 -10.62
N TRP A 193 1.17 8.34 -11.04
CA TRP A 193 1.18 7.46 -12.20
C TRP A 193 2.03 6.22 -11.96
N LEU A 194 1.66 5.16 -12.65
CA LEU A 194 2.29 3.86 -12.64
C LEU A 194 2.49 3.38 -14.07
N LEU A 195 3.69 2.87 -14.34
CA LEU A 195 3.99 2.13 -15.55
C LEU A 195 4.66 0.83 -15.14
N GLY A 196 4.23 -0.27 -15.69
CA GLY A 196 4.79 -1.57 -15.36
C GLY A 196 4.84 -2.49 -16.57
N VAL A 197 5.69 -3.50 -16.48
CA VAL A 197 5.75 -4.60 -17.44
C VAL A 197 5.96 -5.90 -16.70
N THR A 198 5.18 -6.89 -17.06
CA THR A 198 5.32 -8.28 -16.61
C THR A 198 5.71 -9.13 -17.80
N GLN A 199 6.76 -9.94 -17.65
CA GLN A 199 7.27 -10.83 -18.67
C GLN A 199 7.33 -12.25 -18.13
N ILE A 200 6.70 -13.20 -18.82
CA ILE A 200 6.95 -14.62 -18.68
C ILE A 200 8.23 -14.91 -19.46
N VAL A 201 9.33 -15.16 -18.76
CA VAL A 201 10.66 -15.37 -19.33
C VAL A 201 10.84 -16.85 -19.71
N THR A 202 10.42 -17.75 -18.84
CA THR A 202 10.39 -19.20 -19.05
C THR A 202 9.08 -19.78 -18.52
N GLN A 203 8.88 -21.09 -18.62
CA GLN A 203 7.74 -21.77 -18.02
C GLN A 203 7.69 -21.61 -16.50
N ASN A 204 8.86 -21.38 -15.89
CA ASN A 204 9.03 -21.34 -14.44
C ASN A 204 9.35 -19.92 -13.93
N ASP A 205 9.62 -18.94 -14.81
CA ASP A 205 10.08 -17.62 -14.43
C ASP A 205 9.16 -16.51 -14.91
N ILE A 206 8.73 -15.66 -13.99
CA ILE A 206 8.00 -14.44 -14.26
C ILE A 206 8.76 -13.28 -13.64
N VAL A 207 9.03 -12.25 -14.43
CA VAL A 207 9.66 -11.00 -13.99
C VAL A 207 8.69 -9.85 -14.19
N GLN A 208 8.60 -8.96 -13.21
CA GLN A 208 7.83 -7.73 -13.26
C GLN A 208 8.72 -6.55 -12.90
N LEU A 209 8.59 -5.46 -13.64
CA LEU A 209 9.18 -4.15 -13.35
C LEU A 209 8.05 -3.13 -13.26
N ASP A 210 8.00 -2.38 -12.16
CA ASP A 210 7.05 -1.30 -11.95
C ASP A 210 7.81 0.01 -11.65
N LEU A 211 7.36 1.08 -12.26
CA LEU A 211 7.79 2.45 -12.03
C LEU A 211 6.59 3.24 -11.54
N THR A 212 6.73 3.92 -10.40
CA THR A 212 5.71 4.85 -9.93
C THR A 212 6.29 6.23 -9.68
N HIS A 213 5.49 7.24 -9.94
CA HIS A 213 5.81 8.61 -9.61
C HIS A 213 4.60 9.28 -8.99
N THR A 214 4.82 10.00 -7.90
CA THR A 214 3.81 10.77 -7.19
C THR A 214 4.28 12.22 -7.09
N MET A 215 3.40 13.14 -7.40
CA MET A 215 3.57 14.58 -7.13
C MET A 215 2.48 15.01 -6.16
N GLU A 216 2.88 15.62 -5.07
CA GLU A 216 1.97 16.20 -4.08
C GLU A 216 2.24 17.71 -3.99
N GLN A 217 1.19 18.52 -3.89
CA GLN A 217 1.28 19.96 -3.78
C GLN A 217 0.24 20.49 -2.78
N GLY A 218 0.63 21.46 -1.96
CA GLY A 218 -0.20 22.11 -0.98
C GLY A 218 0.25 21.90 0.46
N TYR A 219 -0.67 21.67 1.38
CA TYR A 219 -0.33 21.52 2.80
C TYR A 219 0.23 20.12 3.09
N LEU A 220 1.55 20.03 3.23
CA LEU A 220 2.27 18.77 3.47
C LEU A 220 2.88 18.64 4.87
N SER A 221 2.77 19.68 5.71
CA SER A 221 3.25 19.66 7.10
C SER A 221 2.32 18.85 8.00
N ASP A 222 2.87 18.24 9.05
CA ASP A 222 2.09 17.55 10.07
C ASP A 222 1.58 18.58 11.08
N PRO A 223 0.25 18.84 11.16
CA PRO A 223 -0.31 19.87 12.03
C PRO A 223 -0.19 19.56 13.52
N TYR A 224 0.11 18.31 13.88
CA TYR A 224 0.23 17.87 15.28
C TYR A 224 1.68 17.86 15.78
N LYS A 225 2.66 18.06 14.88
CA LYS A 225 4.07 18.18 15.25
C LYS A 225 4.46 19.65 15.42
N ILE A 226 5.08 19.95 16.53
CA ILE A 226 5.65 21.28 16.78
C ILE A 226 6.83 21.50 15.82
N LEU A 227 6.82 22.64 15.09
CA LEU A 227 7.88 23.03 14.14
C LEU A 227 8.00 22.15 12.90
N ASP A 228 7.00 21.34 12.55
CA ASP A 228 6.99 20.67 11.25
C ASP A 228 6.59 21.68 10.15
N ASN A 229 7.57 22.13 9.40
CA ASN A 229 7.38 23.04 8.28
C ASN A 229 8.04 22.43 7.06
N ARG A 230 7.26 21.69 6.27
CA ARG A 230 7.72 21.03 5.04
C ARG A 230 7.46 21.91 3.83
N PRO A 231 8.27 21.76 2.77
CA PRO A 231 7.92 22.34 1.49
C PRO A 231 6.52 21.91 1.05
N ASP A 232 5.81 22.80 0.39
CA ASP A 232 4.45 22.60 -0.14
C ASP A 232 4.42 21.79 -1.45
N GLU A 233 5.56 21.28 -1.88
CA GLU A 233 5.70 20.36 -3.02
C GLU A 233 6.56 19.18 -2.63
N ARG A 234 6.13 17.98 -3.07
CA ARG A 234 6.88 16.74 -2.93
C ARG A 234 6.74 15.87 -4.18
N SER A 235 7.87 15.35 -4.65
CA SER A 235 7.91 14.34 -5.69
C SER A 235 8.53 13.06 -5.17
N GLU A 236 7.88 11.93 -5.45
CA GLU A 236 8.31 10.60 -5.02
C GLU A 236 8.48 9.69 -6.23
N ASN A 237 9.54 8.93 -6.27
CA ASN A 237 9.82 7.97 -7.32
C ASN A 237 10.06 6.58 -6.72
N THR A 238 9.44 5.56 -7.30
CA THR A 238 9.69 4.18 -6.91
C THR A 238 9.99 3.33 -8.13
N VAL A 239 11.01 2.48 -7.99
CA VAL A 239 11.30 1.39 -8.92
C VAL A 239 11.17 0.09 -8.18
N ALA A 240 10.32 -0.82 -8.65
CA ALA A 240 10.14 -2.13 -8.05
C ALA A 240 10.37 -3.24 -9.07
N VAL A 241 11.11 -4.25 -8.67
CA VAL A 241 11.34 -5.47 -9.45
C VAL A 241 10.83 -6.65 -8.65
N ARG A 242 10.10 -7.54 -9.28
CA ARG A 242 9.70 -8.84 -8.73
C ARG A 242 10.14 -9.94 -9.66
N TRP A 243 10.62 -11.04 -9.09
CA TRP A 243 10.93 -12.26 -9.81
C TRP A 243 10.34 -13.43 -9.05
N ASN A 244 9.52 -14.22 -9.75
CA ASN A 244 8.96 -15.45 -9.24
C ASN A 244 9.57 -16.61 -10.02
N HIS A 245 10.09 -17.61 -9.29
CA HIS A 245 10.64 -18.83 -9.87
C HIS A 245 9.98 -20.06 -9.26
N HIS A 246 9.40 -20.90 -10.11
CA HIS A 246 8.80 -22.17 -9.69
C HIS A 246 9.80 -23.31 -9.84
N PHE A 247 9.87 -24.17 -8.80
CA PHE A 247 10.72 -25.36 -8.79
C PHE A 247 9.87 -26.60 -9.00
N ASP A 248 9.93 -27.21 -10.18
CA ASP A 248 9.15 -28.42 -10.52
C ASP A 248 9.40 -29.57 -9.53
N GLY A 249 10.67 -29.76 -9.09
CA GLY A 249 11.06 -30.86 -8.22
C GLY A 249 10.44 -30.81 -6.81
N THR A 250 10.18 -29.65 -6.27
CA THR A 250 9.60 -29.44 -4.94
C THR A 250 8.17 -28.89 -4.99
N ASN A 251 7.69 -28.54 -6.17
CA ASN A 251 6.45 -27.79 -6.37
C ASN A 251 6.39 -26.50 -5.53
N GLY A 252 7.56 -25.95 -5.21
CA GLY A 252 7.71 -24.74 -4.43
C GLY A 252 7.93 -23.53 -5.33
N THR A 253 7.69 -22.32 -4.82
CA THR A 253 7.90 -21.09 -5.58
C THR A 253 8.67 -20.07 -4.74
N THR A 254 9.81 -19.61 -5.25
CA THR A 254 10.52 -18.45 -4.71
C THR A 254 9.90 -17.17 -5.27
N ARG A 255 9.70 -16.18 -4.39
CA ARG A 255 9.30 -14.83 -4.74
C ARG A 255 10.36 -13.87 -4.22
N PHE A 256 11.09 -13.24 -5.12
CA PHE A 256 12.05 -12.19 -4.79
C PHE A 256 11.46 -10.84 -5.16
N GLY A 257 11.66 -9.84 -4.31
CA GLY A 257 11.27 -8.45 -4.55
C GLY A 257 12.38 -7.49 -4.16
N TYR A 258 12.59 -6.49 -4.98
CA TYR A 258 13.42 -5.34 -4.66
C TYR A 258 12.66 -4.06 -4.97
N ARG A 259 12.72 -3.09 -4.07
CA ARG A 259 12.14 -1.76 -4.25
C ARG A 259 13.15 -0.70 -3.87
N TYR A 260 13.38 0.23 -4.77
CA TYR A 260 14.06 1.50 -4.51
C TYR A 260 13.05 2.63 -4.46
N TYR A 261 13.19 3.52 -3.49
CA TYR A 261 12.38 4.71 -3.33
C TYR A 261 13.29 5.92 -3.16
N ALA A 262 12.92 7.05 -3.76
CA ALA A 262 13.56 8.35 -3.56
C ALA A 262 12.54 9.47 -3.67
N ASP A 263 12.68 10.52 -2.85
CA ASP A 263 11.85 11.71 -2.89
C ASP A 263 12.64 13.02 -2.82
N THR A 264 11.94 14.13 -3.02
CA THR A 264 12.51 15.49 -2.96
C THR A 264 12.80 15.95 -1.52
N TYR A 265 12.39 15.19 -0.50
CA TYR A 265 12.78 15.43 0.89
C TYR A 265 14.09 14.70 1.25
N GLU A 266 14.84 14.24 0.21
CA GLU A 266 16.12 13.55 0.31
C GLU A 266 16.05 12.15 0.94
N ILE A 267 14.84 11.61 1.15
CA ILE A 267 14.66 10.24 1.62
C ILE A 267 14.94 9.27 0.48
N LYS A 268 15.86 8.32 0.72
CA LYS A 268 16.15 7.21 -0.18
C LYS A 268 16.03 5.91 0.59
N SER A 269 15.35 4.92 0.05
CA SER A 269 15.23 3.63 0.73
C SER A 269 15.34 2.44 -0.21
N HIS A 270 15.82 1.34 0.35
CA HIS A 270 15.94 0.05 -0.30
C HIS A 270 15.15 -0.99 0.51
N THR A 271 14.33 -1.76 -0.17
CA THR A 271 13.61 -2.88 0.43
C THR A 271 13.90 -4.14 -0.37
N PHE A 272 14.40 -5.18 0.28
CA PHE A 272 14.54 -6.53 -0.27
C PHE A 272 13.55 -7.44 0.43
N SER A 273 12.86 -8.28 -0.32
CA SER A 273 11.97 -9.31 0.20
C SER A 273 12.27 -10.64 -0.49
N LEU A 274 12.26 -11.71 0.27
CA LEU A 274 12.39 -13.07 -0.23
C LEU A 274 11.38 -13.95 0.50
N GLU A 275 10.57 -14.64 -0.28
CA GLU A 275 9.59 -15.62 0.21
C GLU A 275 9.80 -16.94 -0.50
N TYR A 276 9.54 -18.04 0.18
CA TYR A 276 9.48 -19.35 -0.43
C TYR A 276 8.16 -20.00 -0.09
N VAL A 277 7.29 -20.15 -1.07
CA VAL A 277 5.96 -20.75 -0.92
C VAL A 277 6.07 -22.24 -1.17
N GLN A 278 5.87 -23.07 -0.15
CA GLN A 278 5.92 -24.53 -0.22
C GLN A 278 4.54 -25.10 0.06
N PRO A 279 3.84 -25.62 -0.97
CA PRO A 279 2.66 -26.47 -0.76
C PRO A 279 3.05 -27.77 -0.09
N LEU A 280 2.23 -28.23 0.85
CA LEU A 280 2.40 -29.47 1.61
C LEU A 280 1.20 -30.40 1.38
N PRO A 281 1.34 -31.71 1.64
CA PRO A 281 0.21 -32.63 1.63
C PRO A 281 -0.92 -32.19 2.57
N GLY A 282 -2.17 -32.48 2.19
CA GLY A 282 -3.35 -32.11 2.99
C GLY A 282 -3.81 -30.65 2.81
N GLY A 283 -3.35 -29.94 1.77
CA GLY A 283 -3.78 -28.58 1.45
C GLY A 283 -3.12 -27.49 2.28
N TRP A 284 -2.09 -27.83 3.05
CA TRP A 284 -1.30 -26.84 3.79
C TRP A 284 -0.30 -26.13 2.90
N THR A 285 0.02 -24.88 3.23
CA THR A 285 1.11 -24.13 2.60
C THR A 285 1.94 -23.47 3.69
N VAL A 286 3.27 -23.59 3.59
CA VAL A 286 4.22 -22.90 4.46
C VAL A 286 4.98 -21.87 3.63
N THR A 287 5.04 -20.65 4.13
CA THR A 287 5.70 -19.53 3.43
C THR A 287 6.67 -18.81 4.38
N PRO A 288 7.92 -19.31 4.55
CA PRO A 288 8.95 -18.54 5.21
C PRO A 288 9.25 -17.27 4.38
N ALA A 289 9.44 -16.15 5.08
CA ALA A 289 9.69 -14.86 4.47
C ALA A 289 10.76 -14.08 5.24
N VAL A 290 11.59 -13.34 4.51
CA VAL A 290 12.57 -12.40 5.04
C VAL A 290 12.42 -11.07 4.32
N ARG A 291 12.44 -9.98 5.08
CA ARG A 291 12.42 -8.61 4.54
C ARG A 291 13.54 -7.80 5.19
N LEU A 292 14.34 -7.15 4.36
CA LEU A 292 15.39 -6.23 4.77
C LEU A 292 15.04 -4.83 4.26
N TYR A 293 15.18 -3.85 5.12
CA TYR A 293 14.92 -2.45 4.81
C TYR A 293 16.09 -1.58 5.27
N SER A 294 16.47 -0.61 4.42
CA SER A 294 17.40 0.45 4.78
C SER A 294 16.89 1.78 4.22
N GLN A 295 17.12 2.85 4.97
CA GLN A 295 16.75 4.21 4.59
C GLN A 295 17.91 5.14 4.95
N SER A 296 18.20 6.11 4.05
CA SER A 296 18.98 7.30 4.38
C SER A 296 18.04 8.37 4.94
N ALA A 297 18.43 8.99 6.02
CA ALA A 297 17.79 10.22 6.50
C ALA A 297 18.53 11.41 5.91
#